data_65bd99602b391eb5cd5664a007eeed44
#
_entry.id   65bd99602b391eb5cd5664a007eeed44
#
_cell.length_a   1.000
_cell.length_b   1.000
_cell.length_c   1.000
_cell.angle_alpha   90.00
_cell.angle_beta   90.00
_cell.angle_gamma   90.00
#
_symmetry.space_group_name_H-M   'P 1'
#
loop_
_entity.id
_entity.type
_entity.pdbx_description
1 polymer ?
#
loop_
_entity_poly.entity_id
_entity_poly.type
_entity_poly.pdbx_seq_one_letter_code
_entity_poly.pdbx_strand_id
1 'polypeptide(L)'
;MRPIPTLLTLALAAAFGGFVASAIDAHLDNRAEAAPAPITIPATSALPAAVAGQPVPSLAPMLEKVTPAVVSVNTKQVVRVRNPFFDDPFFRRLFPDVPQERINESLGSGVIIDAAEGLVLTNHHVIDNADDVQVTLADGRTVKAEFLGSDADTDIALIRIPAQGLTGITLGNSDQLRVGDFVVAIGNPFGFTQTVTSGIVSAVGRSGIRGLGYQNFIQTDASINPGNSGGA
;
A
#
# COMPACT_ATOMS: atom_id res chain seq x y z
N MET A 1 9.06 84.37 20.04
CA MET A 1 8.92 82.91 20.43
C MET A 1 9.96 82.13 19.62
N ARG A 2 10.87 81.51 20.32
CA ARG A 2 12.02 80.82 19.70
C ARG A 2 11.72 79.36 19.46
N PRO A 3 11.78 78.82 18.20
CA PRO A 3 11.46 77.41 17.89
C PRO A 3 12.65 76.43 18.04
N ILE A 4 13.68 76.86 18.81
CA ILE A 4 14.93 76.10 18.90
C ILE A 4 14.84 74.78 19.70
N PRO A 5 14.05 74.65 20.79
CA PRO A 5 14.05 73.38 21.56
C PRO A 5 13.36 72.19 20.88
N THR A 6 12.38 72.45 20.00
CA THR A 6 11.68 71.35 19.28
C THR A 6 12.47 70.75 18.17
N LEU A 7 13.32 71.50 17.48
CA LEU A 7 14.24 70.98 16.44
C LEU A 7 15.34 70.12 17.06
N LEU A 8 15.84 70.48 18.24
CA LEU A 8 16.90 69.76 18.94
C LEU A 8 16.38 68.38 19.48
N THR A 9 15.13 68.34 19.99
CA THR A 9 14.52 67.09 20.45
C THR A 9 14.15 66.17 19.29
N LEU A 10 13.74 66.67 18.13
CA LEU A 10 13.52 65.85 16.93
C LEU A 10 14.84 65.29 16.36
N ALA A 11 15.92 66.08 16.35
CA ALA A 11 17.22 65.61 15.89
C ALA A 11 17.82 64.54 16.82
N LEU A 12 17.64 64.65 18.15
CA LEU A 12 18.08 63.65 19.10
C LEU A 12 17.26 62.37 19.01
N ALA A 13 15.95 62.47 18.80
CA ALA A 13 15.08 61.30 18.58
C ALA A 13 15.43 60.55 17.28
N ALA A 14 15.71 61.23 16.19
CA ALA A 14 16.12 60.67 14.92
C ALA A 14 17.52 59.99 15.01
N ALA A 15 18.45 60.61 15.72
CA ALA A 15 19.79 60.03 15.94
C ALA A 15 19.73 58.78 16.84
N PHE A 16 18.89 58.77 17.87
CA PHE A 16 18.72 57.61 18.75
C PHE A 16 17.96 56.49 18.04
N GLY A 17 16.92 56.82 17.27
CA GLY A 17 16.19 55.84 16.45
C GLY A 17 17.08 55.17 15.38
N GLY A 18 17.94 56.00 14.70
CA GLY A 18 18.91 55.45 13.73
C GLY A 18 19.98 54.56 14.34
N PHE A 19 20.47 54.89 15.55
CA PHE A 19 21.45 54.10 16.27
C PHE A 19 20.86 52.76 16.75
N VAL A 20 19.62 52.76 17.26
CA VAL A 20 18.94 51.53 17.64
C VAL A 20 18.64 50.66 16.45
N ALA A 21 18.20 51.23 15.33
CA ALA A 21 17.97 50.46 14.11
C ALA A 21 19.27 49.83 13.55
N SER A 22 20.38 50.58 13.54
CA SER A 22 21.69 50.07 13.10
C SER A 22 22.25 49.00 14.04
N ALA A 23 21.99 49.13 15.36
CA ALA A 23 22.43 48.12 16.33
C ALA A 23 21.59 46.81 16.22
N ILE A 24 20.32 46.92 15.88
CA ILE A 24 19.43 45.77 15.63
C ILE A 24 19.84 45.09 14.31
N ASP A 25 20.08 45.81 13.25
CA ASP A 25 20.55 45.28 11.96
C ASP A 25 21.92 44.56 12.10
N ALA A 26 22.89 45.21 12.79
CA ALA A 26 24.16 44.58 13.05
C ALA A 26 24.05 43.34 13.96
N HIS A 27 22.99 43.25 14.81
CA HIS A 27 22.75 42.04 15.62
C HIS A 27 21.99 40.98 14.86
N LEU A 28 21.19 41.34 13.84
CA LEU A 28 20.52 40.40 12.93
C LEU A 28 21.46 39.86 11.87
N ASP A 29 22.36 40.68 11.34
CA ASP A 29 23.39 40.27 10.38
C ASP A 29 24.48 39.40 11.02
N ASN A 30 24.69 39.50 12.34
CA ASN A 30 25.60 38.61 13.08
C ASN A 30 24.92 37.26 13.47
N ARG A 31 23.66 37.04 13.15
CA ARG A 31 23.18 35.68 12.96
C ARG A 31 23.78 35.25 11.62
N ALA A 32 25.03 34.82 11.64
CA ALA A 32 25.61 34.03 10.58
C ALA A 32 24.51 33.05 10.19
N GLU A 33 24.03 33.16 8.95
CA GLU A 33 23.28 32.13 8.29
C GLU A 33 24.17 30.89 8.41
N ALA A 34 23.95 30.12 9.50
CA ALA A 34 24.58 28.82 9.62
C ALA A 34 24.07 28.10 8.39
N ALA A 35 24.90 28.02 7.37
CA ALA A 35 24.66 27.17 6.23
C ALA A 35 24.17 25.86 6.82
N PRO A 36 23.00 25.33 6.39
CA PRO A 36 22.47 24.10 6.94
C PRO A 36 23.61 23.12 6.91
N ALA A 37 24.09 22.72 8.10
CA ALA A 37 25.15 21.73 8.19
C ALA A 37 24.68 20.56 7.33
N PRO A 38 25.50 20.06 6.39
CA PRO A 38 25.09 18.93 5.58
C PRO A 38 24.62 17.87 6.58
N ILE A 39 23.34 17.47 6.45
CA ILE A 39 22.79 16.37 7.23
C ILE A 39 23.62 15.17 6.76
N THR A 40 24.72 14.92 7.43
CA THR A 40 25.41 13.64 7.32
C THR A 40 24.47 12.64 7.96
N ILE A 41 23.59 12.05 7.16
CA ILE A 41 22.88 10.83 7.52
C ILE A 41 24.01 9.84 7.79
N PRO A 42 24.20 9.41 9.05
CA PRO A 42 25.21 8.39 9.31
C PRO A 42 24.87 7.22 8.41
N ALA A 43 25.82 6.75 7.62
CA ALA A 43 25.68 5.60 6.72
C ALA A 43 25.36 4.27 7.48
N THR A 44 24.98 4.37 8.75
CA THR A 44 24.70 3.27 9.66
C THR A 44 23.25 2.77 9.67
N SER A 45 22.35 3.34 8.82
CA SER A 45 21.02 2.75 8.61
C SER A 45 20.96 1.78 7.43
N ALA A 46 22.02 1.60 6.68
CA ALA A 46 22.11 0.52 5.70
C ALA A 46 22.27 -0.81 6.45
N LEU A 47 21.43 -1.78 6.12
CA LEU A 47 21.65 -3.17 6.55
C LEU A 47 23.13 -3.52 6.31
N PRO A 48 23.79 -4.23 7.22
CA PRO A 48 25.20 -4.58 7.05
C PRO A 48 25.36 -5.30 5.70
N ALA A 49 26.31 -4.86 4.89
CA ALA A 49 26.58 -5.48 3.58
C ALA A 49 27.02 -6.95 3.71
N ALA A 50 27.42 -7.37 4.90
CA ALA A 50 27.80 -8.75 5.21
C ALA A 50 27.46 -9.10 6.66
N VAL A 51 27.05 -10.34 6.88
CA VAL A 51 26.87 -10.95 8.21
C VAL A 51 27.87 -12.10 8.34
N ALA A 52 28.67 -12.08 9.42
CA ALA A 52 29.73 -13.06 9.65
C ALA A 52 30.72 -13.21 8.47
N GLY A 53 31.02 -12.10 7.77
CA GLY A 53 31.92 -12.09 6.62
C GLY A 53 31.31 -12.60 5.29
N GLN A 54 30.04 -13.01 5.31
CA GLN A 54 29.31 -13.40 4.10
C GLN A 54 28.44 -12.23 3.62
N PRO A 55 28.42 -11.92 2.31
CA PRO A 55 27.50 -10.92 1.77
C PRO A 55 26.06 -11.30 2.11
N VAL A 56 25.23 -10.32 2.50
CA VAL A 56 23.80 -10.55 2.66
C VAL A 56 23.23 -10.92 1.29
N PRO A 57 22.62 -12.11 1.14
CA PRO A 57 22.13 -12.54 -0.16
C PRO A 57 21.00 -11.60 -0.64
N SER A 58 21.10 -11.15 -1.89
CA SER A 58 20.02 -10.42 -2.54
C SER A 58 18.82 -11.35 -2.78
N LEU A 59 17.61 -10.87 -2.49
CA LEU A 59 16.38 -11.58 -2.81
C LEU A 59 15.97 -11.43 -4.28
N ALA A 60 16.60 -10.52 -5.04
CA ALA A 60 16.23 -10.21 -6.41
C ALA A 60 16.19 -11.46 -7.32
N PRO A 61 17.18 -12.38 -7.30
CA PRO A 61 17.12 -13.58 -8.16
C PRO A 61 15.98 -14.55 -7.82
N MET A 62 15.52 -14.56 -6.57
CA MET A 62 14.35 -15.35 -6.15
C MET A 62 13.08 -14.65 -6.62
N LEU A 63 12.99 -13.34 -6.41
CA LEU A 63 11.84 -12.52 -6.79
C LEU A 63 11.59 -12.58 -8.31
N GLU A 64 12.62 -12.50 -9.14
CA GLU A 64 12.48 -12.64 -10.60
C GLU A 64 11.76 -13.94 -11.01
N LYS A 65 11.89 -15.00 -10.22
CA LYS A 65 11.26 -16.29 -10.49
C LYS A 65 9.84 -16.38 -9.98
N VAL A 66 9.53 -15.76 -8.83
CA VAL A 66 8.23 -15.93 -8.15
C VAL A 66 7.24 -14.82 -8.45
N THR A 67 7.70 -13.58 -8.71
CA THR A 67 6.80 -12.45 -9.00
C THR A 67 5.89 -12.68 -10.22
N PRO A 68 6.30 -13.40 -11.30
CA PRO A 68 5.38 -13.70 -12.41
C PRO A 68 4.15 -14.53 -12.01
N ALA A 69 4.22 -15.26 -10.89
CA ALA A 69 3.09 -16.03 -10.37
C ALA A 69 2.12 -15.20 -9.55
N VAL A 70 2.49 -13.97 -9.16
CA VAL A 70 1.63 -13.08 -8.36
C VAL A 70 0.91 -12.11 -9.29
N VAL A 71 -0.41 -12.15 -9.24
CA VAL A 71 -1.31 -11.42 -10.14
C VAL A 71 -2.16 -10.41 -9.39
N SER A 72 -2.72 -9.43 -10.11
CA SER A 72 -3.75 -8.53 -9.56
C SER A 72 -5.12 -9.14 -9.80
N VAL A 73 -5.98 -9.11 -8.78
CA VAL A 73 -7.37 -9.53 -8.86
C VAL A 73 -8.24 -8.28 -8.74
N ASN A 74 -8.97 -7.97 -9.81
CA ASN A 74 -9.85 -6.82 -9.90
C ASN A 74 -11.29 -7.32 -9.96
N THR A 75 -12.14 -6.81 -9.09
CA THR A 75 -13.54 -7.21 -9.05
C THR A 75 -14.47 -6.03 -9.23
N LYS A 76 -15.65 -6.30 -9.80
CA LYS A 76 -16.71 -5.32 -9.95
C LYS A 76 -17.99 -5.88 -9.38
N GLN A 77 -18.67 -5.07 -8.59
CA GLN A 77 -19.98 -5.35 -8.04
C GLN A 77 -20.94 -4.25 -8.47
N VAL A 78 -22.05 -4.62 -9.07
CA VAL A 78 -23.14 -3.70 -9.46
C VAL A 78 -24.16 -3.64 -8.33
N VAL A 79 -24.13 -2.57 -7.56
CA VAL A 79 -25.07 -2.35 -6.46
C VAL A 79 -26.21 -1.46 -6.95
N ARG A 80 -27.45 -1.98 -6.95
CA ARG A 80 -28.63 -1.17 -7.23
C ARG A 80 -28.93 -0.24 -6.06
N VAL A 81 -28.92 1.05 -6.33
CA VAL A 81 -29.27 2.07 -5.34
C VAL A 81 -30.78 2.11 -5.22
N ARG A 82 -31.34 1.48 -4.17
CA ARG A 82 -32.75 1.59 -3.84
C ARG A 82 -33.03 2.99 -3.31
N ASN A 83 -33.58 3.84 -4.18
CA ASN A 83 -34.09 5.15 -3.78
C ASN A 83 -35.61 5.12 -3.92
N PRO A 84 -36.41 5.28 -2.85
CA PRO A 84 -37.87 5.23 -2.92
C PRO A 84 -38.47 6.22 -3.89
N PHE A 85 -37.79 7.31 -4.21
CA PHE A 85 -38.24 8.30 -5.17
C PHE A 85 -38.21 7.78 -6.63
N PHE A 86 -37.41 6.75 -6.93
CA PHE A 86 -37.37 6.18 -8.31
C PHE A 86 -38.45 5.17 -8.59
N ASP A 87 -39.20 4.72 -7.58
CA ASP A 87 -40.38 3.89 -7.77
C ASP A 87 -41.57 4.73 -8.31
N ASP A 88 -41.50 6.08 -8.20
CA ASP A 88 -42.50 7.00 -8.73
C ASP A 88 -42.19 7.36 -10.21
N PRO A 89 -43.12 7.07 -11.15
CA PRO A 89 -42.97 7.41 -12.58
C PRO A 89 -42.74 8.90 -12.85
N PHE A 90 -43.26 9.79 -11.99
CA PHE A 90 -43.10 11.24 -12.12
C PHE A 90 -41.66 11.67 -11.86
N PHE A 91 -41.04 11.15 -10.79
CA PHE A 91 -39.63 11.41 -10.47
C PHE A 91 -38.67 10.88 -11.53
N ARG A 92 -38.90 9.69 -12.07
CA ARG A 92 -38.13 9.13 -13.20
C ARG A 92 -38.14 10.01 -14.43
N ARG A 93 -39.23 10.72 -14.66
CA ARG A 93 -39.42 11.60 -15.84
C ARG A 93 -38.73 12.95 -15.65
N LEU A 94 -38.63 13.42 -14.40
CA LEU A 94 -37.97 14.69 -14.03
C LEU A 94 -36.44 14.54 -13.92
N PHE A 95 -35.95 13.36 -13.55
CA PHE A 95 -34.53 13.10 -13.28
C PHE A 95 -34.08 11.83 -14.03
N PRO A 96 -34.04 11.83 -15.37
CA PRO A 96 -33.72 10.65 -16.17
C PRO A 96 -32.26 10.20 -16.02
N ASP A 97 -31.34 11.12 -15.63
CA ASP A 97 -29.91 10.89 -15.63
C ASP A 97 -29.34 10.48 -14.25
N VAL A 98 -30.19 10.20 -13.25
CA VAL A 98 -29.71 9.75 -11.95
C VAL A 98 -29.34 8.27 -12.02
N PRO A 99 -28.06 7.90 -11.77
CA PRO A 99 -27.64 6.50 -11.82
C PRO A 99 -28.41 5.65 -10.80
N GLN A 100 -29.07 4.61 -11.29
CA GLN A 100 -29.75 3.61 -10.44
C GLN A 100 -28.81 2.49 -9.99
N GLU A 101 -27.62 2.45 -10.54
CA GLU A 101 -26.61 1.46 -10.25
C GLU A 101 -25.29 2.15 -9.85
N ARG A 102 -24.63 1.59 -8.87
CA ARG A 102 -23.29 1.98 -8.44
C ARG A 102 -22.37 0.80 -8.65
N ILE A 103 -21.26 1.03 -9.34
CA ILE A 103 -20.19 0.04 -9.48
C ILE A 103 -19.23 0.21 -8.30
N ASN A 104 -19.12 -0.80 -7.47
CA ASN A 104 -18.08 -0.93 -6.48
C ASN A 104 -16.96 -1.76 -7.09
N GLU A 105 -15.74 -1.26 -7.04
CA GLU A 105 -14.55 -1.99 -7.47
C GLU A 105 -13.72 -2.36 -6.23
N SER A 106 -13.23 -3.59 -6.19
CA SER A 106 -12.28 -4.05 -5.19
C SER A 106 -11.01 -4.53 -5.88
N LEU A 107 -9.89 -4.32 -5.19
CA LEU A 107 -8.56 -4.65 -5.67
C LEU A 107 -7.87 -5.54 -4.64
N GLY A 108 -7.28 -6.62 -5.12
CA GLY A 108 -6.48 -7.54 -4.35
C GLY A 108 -5.40 -8.19 -5.19
N SER A 109 -4.79 -9.18 -4.65
CA SER A 109 -3.78 -10.00 -5.30
C SER A 109 -4.27 -11.45 -5.44
N GLY A 110 -3.58 -12.22 -6.24
CA GLY A 110 -3.77 -13.66 -6.37
C GLY A 110 -2.44 -14.34 -6.66
N VAL A 111 -2.41 -15.64 -6.46
CA VAL A 111 -1.22 -16.47 -6.72
C VAL A 111 -1.59 -17.61 -7.64
N ILE A 112 -0.90 -17.74 -8.77
CA ILE A 112 -1.04 -18.87 -9.67
C ILE A 112 -0.39 -20.09 -9.02
N ILE A 113 -1.20 -21.05 -8.63
CA ILE A 113 -0.74 -22.30 -7.98
C ILE A 113 -0.62 -23.47 -8.95
N ASP A 114 -1.34 -23.40 -10.07
CA ASP A 114 -1.22 -24.38 -11.17
C ASP A 114 -1.29 -23.63 -12.50
N ALA A 115 -0.17 -23.58 -13.20
CA ALA A 115 -0.06 -22.90 -14.49
C ALA A 115 -0.67 -23.71 -15.65
N ALA A 116 -0.78 -25.03 -15.52
CA ALA A 116 -1.35 -25.89 -16.55
C ALA A 116 -2.88 -25.86 -16.55
N GLU A 117 -3.47 -25.78 -15.36
CA GLU A 117 -4.91 -25.67 -15.15
C GLU A 117 -5.39 -24.21 -15.08
N GLY A 118 -4.47 -23.24 -14.96
CA GLY A 118 -4.79 -21.82 -14.78
C GLY A 118 -5.40 -21.51 -13.44
N LEU A 119 -5.05 -22.24 -12.37
CA LEU A 119 -5.62 -22.07 -11.05
C LEU A 119 -4.93 -20.93 -10.31
N VAL A 120 -5.74 -20.00 -9.78
CA VAL A 120 -5.31 -18.85 -8.99
C VAL A 120 -5.98 -18.88 -7.63
N LEU A 121 -5.17 -18.82 -6.58
CA LEU A 121 -5.62 -18.67 -5.21
C LEU A 121 -5.70 -17.18 -4.87
N THR A 122 -6.77 -16.77 -4.17
CA THR A 122 -6.94 -15.43 -3.63
C THR A 122 -7.73 -15.50 -2.32
N ASN A 123 -8.02 -14.36 -1.69
CA ASN A 123 -8.89 -14.34 -0.53
C ASN A 123 -10.37 -14.30 -0.92
N HIS A 124 -11.21 -14.90 -0.08
CA HIS A 124 -12.67 -14.84 -0.25
C HIS A 124 -13.16 -13.40 -0.24
N HIS A 125 -12.73 -12.56 0.73
CA HIS A 125 -13.17 -11.17 0.84
C HIS A 125 -12.80 -10.29 -0.38
N VAL A 126 -11.83 -10.70 -1.20
CA VAL A 126 -11.46 -9.99 -2.44
C VAL A 126 -12.52 -10.16 -3.52
N ILE A 127 -13.13 -11.36 -3.58
CA ILE A 127 -14.08 -11.74 -4.64
C ILE A 127 -15.53 -11.83 -4.15
N ASP A 128 -15.77 -11.60 -2.86
CA ASP A 128 -17.11 -11.70 -2.28
C ASP A 128 -18.09 -10.72 -2.94
N ASN A 129 -19.26 -11.23 -3.32
CA ASN A 129 -20.31 -10.49 -4.05
C ASN A 129 -19.87 -9.85 -5.37
N ALA A 130 -18.80 -10.31 -6.00
CA ALA A 130 -18.36 -9.81 -7.30
C ALA A 130 -19.22 -10.36 -8.44
N ASP A 131 -19.72 -9.46 -9.29
CA ASP A 131 -20.43 -9.83 -10.54
C ASP A 131 -19.45 -10.13 -11.68
N ASP A 132 -18.26 -9.56 -11.64
CA ASP A 132 -17.16 -9.78 -12.60
C ASP A 132 -15.82 -9.83 -11.89
N VAL A 133 -15.01 -10.81 -12.25
CA VAL A 133 -13.66 -11.00 -11.73
C VAL A 133 -12.66 -11.02 -12.89
N GLN A 134 -11.70 -10.14 -12.84
CA GLN A 134 -10.64 -10.01 -13.83
C GLN A 134 -9.29 -10.15 -13.15
N VAL A 135 -8.36 -10.80 -13.84
CA VAL A 135 -6.99 -11.01 -13.38
C VAL A 135 -6.03 -10.32 -14.33
N THR A 136 -5.19 -9.44 -13.79
CA THR A 136 -4.09 -8.83 -14.53
C THR A 136 -2.78 -9.54 -14.18
N LEU A 137 -2.17 -10.13 -15.19
CA LEU A 137 -0.91 -10.88 -15.08
C LEU A 137 0.29 -9.93 -14.96
N ALA A 138 1.43 -10.46 -14.55
CA ALA A 138 2.67 -9.69 -14.43
C ALA A 138 3.18 -9.08 -15.77
N ASP A 139 2.78 -9.65 -16.90
CA ASP A 139 3.09 -9.15 -18.24
C ASP A 139 2.09 -8.08 -18.75
N GLY A 140 1.11 -7.68 -17.92
CA GLY A 140 0.11 -6.67 -18.22
C GLY A 140 -1.15 -7.18 -18.92
N ARG A 141 -1.22 -8.47 -19.30
CA ARG A 141 -2.45 -9.06 -19.86
C ARG A 141 -3.55 -9.10 -18.81
N THR A 142 -4.74 -8.62 -19.16
CA THR A 142 -5.93 -8.77 -18.34
C THR A 142 -6.84 -9.84 -18.93
N VAL A 143 -7.22 -10.81 -18.13
CA VAL A 143 -8.08 -11.92 -18.52
C VAL A 143 -9.25 -12.06 -17.57
N LYS A 144 -10.38 -12.56 -18.08
CA LYS A 144 -11.54 -12.86 -17.25
C LYS A 144 -11.29 -14.14 -16.47
N ALA A 145 -11.66 -14.14 -15.19
CA ALA A 145 -11.59 -15.31 -14.32
C ALA A 145 -12.95 -15.99 -14.19
N GLU A 146 -12.92 -17.30 -14.04
CA GLU A 146 -14.04 -18.14 -13.65
C GLU A 146 -13.96 -18.44 -12.16
N PHE A 147 -15.04 -18.23 -11.44
CA PHE A 147 -15.13 -18.61 -10.04
C PHE A 147 -15.29 -20.13 -9.92
N LEU A 148 -14.44 -20.79 -9.14
CA LEU A 148 -14.52 -22.22 -8.89
C LEU A 148 -15.09 -22.55 -7.51
N GLY A 149 -14.74 -21.78 -6.50
CA GLY A 149 -15.23 -21.97 -5.15
C GLY A 149 -14.54 -21.06 -4.14
N SER A 150 -15.17 -20.88 -2.99
CA SER A 150 -14.55 -20.16 -1.87
C SER A 150 -15.07 -20.67 -0.53
N ASP A 151 -14.31 -20.41 0.50
CA ASP A 151 -14.63 -20.67 1.88
C ASP A 151 -14.46 -19.39 2.70
N ALA A 152 -15.57 -18.88 3.24
CA ALA A 152 -15.58 -17.66 4.04
C ALA A 152 -14.92 -17.85 5.42
N ASP A 153 -14.96 -19.06 5.97
CA ASP A 153 -14.40 -19.34 7.30
C ASP A 153 -12.86 -19.33 7.29
N THR A 154 -12.26 -19.76 6.18
CA THR A 154 -10.81 -19.73 5.97
C THR A 154 -10.34 -18.50 5.18
N ASP A 155 -11.28 -17.70 4.66
CA ASP A 155 -11.03 -16.56 3.77
C ASP A 155 -10.21 -16.93 2.52
N ILE A 156 -10.47 -18.12 1.94
CA ILE A 156 -9.80 -18.63 0.74
C ILE A 156 -10.79 -18.68 -0.41
N ALA A 157 -10.32 -18.33 -1.61
CA ALA A 157 -11.06 -18.49 -2.85
C ALA A 157 -10.15 -19.03 -3.97
N LEU A 158 -10.75 -19.84 -4.84
CA LEU A 158 -10.12 -20.41 -6.01
C LEU A 158 -10.85 -19.91 -7.26
N ILE A 159 -10.08 -19.36 -8.19
CA ILE A 159 -10.55 -18.92 -9.50
C ILE A 159 -9.70 -19.54 -10.59
N ARG A 160 -10.23 -19.58 -11.82
CA ARG A 160 -9.53 -20.11 -13.00
C ARG A 160 -9.40 -19.03 -14.05
N ILE A 161 -8.23 -18.98 -14.68
CA ILE A 161 -7.93 -18.10 -15.81
C ILE A 161 -7.44 -18.95 -17.01
N PRO A 162 -7.46 -18.43 -18.25
CA PRO A 162 -6.89 -19.12 -19.40
C PRO A 162 -5.41 -19.48 -19.19
N ALA A 163 -5.07 -20.76 -19.32
CA ALA A 163 -3.74 -21.32 -19.04
C ALA A 163 -2.74 -21.07 -20.19
N GLN A 164 -2.42 -19.79 -20.48
CA GLN A 164 -1.52 -19.43 -21.58
C GLN A 164 -0.34 -18.59 -21.07
N GLY A 165 0.87 -19.17 -21.12
CA GLY A 165 2.10 -18.49 -20.72
C GLY A 165 2.12 -18.09 -19.25
N LEU A 166 1.59 -18.95 -18.38
CA LEU A 166 1.53 -18.72 -16.96
C LEU A 166 2.77 -19.27 -16.24
N THR A 167 3.13 -18.65 -15.14
CA THR A 167 4.13 -19.15 -14.19
C THR A 167 3.40 -19.48 -12.88
N GLY A 168 3.53 -20.69 -12.39
CA GLY A 168 2.98 -21.13 -11.12
C GLY A 168 4.02 -21.12 -10.01
N ILE A 169 3.57 -21.00 -8.75
CA ILE A 169 4.40 -21.14 -7.56
C ILE A 169 4.10 -22.47 -6.85
N THR A 170 5.12 -23.07 -6.26
CA THR A 170 4.95 -24.29 -5.46
C THR A 170 4.47 -23.95 -4.06
N LEU A 171 3.43 -24.65 -3.59
CA LEU A 171 2.97 -24.55 -2.21
C LEU A 171 3.97 -25.25 -1.27
N GLY A 172 4.37 -24.53 -0.22
CA GLY A 172 5.22 -25.04 0.84
C GLY A 172 4.41 -25.71 1.97
N ASN A 173 5.13 -26.33 2.90
CA ASN A 173 4.53 -26.88 4.11
C ASN A 173 4.73 -25.92 5.28
N SER A 174 3.67 -25.21 5.67
CA SER A 174 3.71 -24.25 6.78
C SER A 174 3.90 -24.89 8.16
N ASP A 175 3.66 -26.20 8.33
CA ASP A 175 3.92 -26.90 9.60
C ASP A 175 5.42 -26.97 9.94
N GLN A 176 6.27 -26.76 8.96
CA GLN A 176 7.72 -26.75 9.13
C GLN A 176 8.29 -25.38 9.48
N LEU A 177 7.47 -24.32 9.44
CA LEU A 177 7.90 -22.98 9.76
C LEU A 177 8.24 -22.82 11.24
N ARG A 178 9.33 -22.09 11.50
CA ARG A 178 9.81 -21.76 12.83
C ARG A 178 9.90 -20.27 13.02
N VAL A 179 9.73 -19.82 14.25
CA VAL A 179 10.00 -18.44 14.63
C VAL A 179 11.45 -18.08 14.27
N GLY A 180 11.63 -16.98 13.56
CA GLY A 180 12.93 -16.54 13.05
C GLY A 180 13.20 -16.92 11.58
N ASP A 181 12.42 -17.80 10.96
CA ASP A 181 12.55 -18.11 9.55
C ASP A 181 12.20 -16.85 8.72
N PHE A 182 12.97 -16.61 7.66
CA PHE A 182 12.81 -15.44 6.81
C PHE A 182 11.58 -15.60 5.89
N VAL A 183 10.78 -14.55 5.77
CA VAL A 183 9.59 -14.52 4.94
C VAL A 183 9.54 -13.29 4.05
N VAL A 184 8.89 -13.42 2.91
CA VAL A 184 8.62 -12.35 1.95
C VAL A 184 7.14 -12.35 1.64
N ALA A 185 6.51 -11.19 1.72
CA ALA A 185 5.14 -11.01 1.25
C ALA A 185 5.17 -10.26 -0.09
N ILE A 186 4.44 -10.80 -1.07
CA ILE A 186 4.38 -10.26 -2.43
C ILE A 186 2.91 -10.05 -2.80
N GLY A 187 2.55 -8.81 -3.12
CA GLY A 187 1.24 -8.44 -3.64
C GLY A 187 1.35 -7.68 -4.97
N ASN A 188 0.26 -7.63 -5.72
CA ASN A 188 0.14 -6.88 -6.97
C ASN A 188 -1.21 -6.17 -7.07
N PRO A 189 -1.53 -5.24 -6.16
CA PRO A 189 -2.87 -4.65 -6.07
C PRO A 189 -3.29 -3.86 -7.31
N PHE A 190 -2.35 -3.29 -8.05
CA PHE A 190 -2.65 -2.39 -9.18
C PHE A 190 -2.31 -2.97 -10.55
N GLY A 191 -1.78 -4.19 -10.62
CA GLY A 191 -1.42 -4.84 -11.89
C GLY A 191 -0.19 -4.28 -12.61
N PHE A 192 0.42 -3.21 -12.10
CA PHE A 192 1.57 -2.54 -12.74
C PHE A 192 2.88 -2.73 -11.98
N THR A 193 2.81 -2.74 -10.66
CA THR A 193 3.99 -2.80 -9.79
C THR A 193 3.70 -3.71 -8.62
N GLN A 194 4.47 -4.77 -8.50
CA GLN A 194 4.40 -5.66 -7.35
C GLN A 194 4.99 -4.97 -6.13
N THR A 195 4.32 -5.13 -5.00
CA THR A 195 4.83 -4.70 -3.70
C THR A 195 5.47 -5.90 -3.04
N VAL A 196 6.72 -5.76 -2.65
CA VAL A 196 7.49 -6.79 -1.95
C VAL A 196 7.91 -6.26 -0.59
N THR A 197 7.54 -6.98 0.45
CA THR A 197 7.99 -6.71 1.81
C THR A 197 8.64 -7.96 2.39
N SER A 198 9.54 -7.80 3.34
CA SER A 198 10.26 -8.91 3.96
C SER A 198 10.32 -8.75 5.48
N GLY A 199 10.41 -9.86 6.16
CA GLY A 199 10.50 -9.95 7.60
C GLY A 199 10.81 -11.37 8.04
N ILE A 200 10.44 -11.70 9.27
CA ILE A 200 10.60 -13.04 9.83
C ILE A 200 9.25 -13.57 10.33
N VAL A 201 9.16 -14.86 10.52
CA VAL A 201 8.09 -15.49 11.29
C VAL A 201 8.25 -15.07 12.75
N SER A 202 7.32 -14.28 13.28
CA SER A 202 7.34 -13.80 14.67
C SER A 202 6.60 -14.77 15.62
N ALA A 203 5.59 -15.49 15.11
CA ALA A 203 4.90 -16.56 15.82
C ALA A 203 4.16 -17.48 14.82
N VAL A 204 3.88 -18.71 15.23
CA VAL A 204 3.03 -19.67 14.50
C VAL A 204 1.84 -20.08 15.36
N GLY A 205 0.77 -20.59 14.73
CA GLY A 205 -0.39 -21.10 15.43
C GLY A 205 -1.21 -20.04 16.17
N ARG A 206 -1.19 -18.79 15.73
CA ARG A 206 -1.97 -17.72 16.36
C ARG A 206 -3.47 -17.93 16.15
N SER A 207 -4.22 -17.97 17.26
CA SER A 207 -5.67 -18.12 17.31
C SER A 207 -6.27 -17.19 18.38
N GLY A 208 -7.60 -17.12 18.47
CA GLY A 208 -8.30 -16.33 19.51
C GLY A 208 -8.70 -14.93 19.06
N ILE A 209 -8.65 -14.60 17.77
CA ILE A 209 -9.19 -13.36 17.22
C ILE A 209 -10.71 -13.52 17.11
N ARG A 210 -11.47 -12.68 17.84
CA ARG A 210 -12.94 -12.74 17.82
C ARG A 210 -13.50 -12.42 16.43
N GLY A 211 -14.46 -13.21 15.98
CA GLY A 211 -15.18 -12.98 14.72
C GLY A 211 -14.58 -13.64 13.48
N LEU A 212 -13.49 -14.39 13.62
CA LEU A 212 -12.93 -15.23 12.56
C LEU A 212 -13.19 -16.70 12.89
N GLY A 213 -13.60 -17.48 11.90
CA GLY A 213 -13.92 -18.92 12.04
C GLY A 213 -12.68 -19.76 12.32
N TYR A 214 -12.03 -20.23 11.28
CA TYR A 214 -10.83 -21.04 11.38
C TYR A 214 -9.58 -20.18 11.57
N GLN A 215 -8.76 -20.48 12.56
CA GLN A 215 -7.58 -19.69 12.91
C GLN A 215 -6.35 -20.57 13.13
N ASN A 216 -5.32 -20.34 12.36
CA ASN A 216 -3.97 -20.89 12.55
C ASN A 216 -2.97 -19.95 11.85
N PHE A 217 -2.97 -18.67 12.28
CA PHE A 217 -2.22 -17.64 11.58
C PHE A 217 -0.73 -17.72 11.87
N ILE A 218 0.05 -17.42 10.82
CA ILE A 218 1.47 -17.13 10.91
C ILE A 218 1.61 -15.63 11.15
N GLN A 219 2.20 -15.23 12.27
CA GLN A 219 2.52 -13.84 12.55
C GLN A 219 3.88 -13.49 11.96
N THR A 220 3.98 -12.35 11.29
CA THR A 220 5.22 -11.81 10.74
C THR A 220 5.35 -10.32 11.04
N ASP A 221 6.55 -9.78 11.01
CA ASP A 221 6.85 -8.34 11.00
C ASP A 221 7.07 -7.79 9.58
N ALA A 222 6.97 -8.63 8.53
CA ALA A 222 6.84 -8.16 7.17
C ALA A 222 5.61 -7.25 7.05
N SER A 223 5.74 -6.09 6.41
CA SER A 223 4.63 -5.15 6.27
C SER A 223 3.51 -5.74 5.41
N ILE A 224 2.35 -6.00 6.01
CA ILE A 224 1.12 -6.40 5.30
C ILE A 224 0.25 -5.16 5.19
N ASN A 225 -0.04 -4.75 3.96
CA ASN A 225 -0.81 -3.56 3.64
C ASN A 225 -2.03 -3.93 2.76
N PRO A 226 -3.07 -3.05 2.69
CA PRO A 226 -4.14 -3.23 1.72
C PRO A 226 -3.59 -3.46 0.31
N GLY A 227 -4.08 -4.52 -0.35
CA GLY A 227 -3.61 -4.96 -1.66
C GLY A 227 -2.70 -6.18 -1.64
N ASN A 228 -2.07 -6.53 -0.50
CA ASN A 228 -1.38 -7.81 -0.35
C ASN A 228 -2.36 -8.98 -0.14
N SER A 229 -3.64 -8.69 0.17
CA SER A 229 -4.69 -9.71 0.30
C SER A 229 -4.74 -10.64 -0.91
N GLY A 230 -4.63 -11.93 -0.69
CA GLY A 230 -4.58 -12.97 -1.74
C GLY A 230 -3.22 -13.13 -2.41
N GLY A 231 -2.21 -12.34 -2.06
CA GLY A 231 -0.83 -12.47 -2.56
C GLY A 231 -0.04 -13.63 -1.94
N ALA A 232 1.22 -13.75 -2.37
CA ALA A 232 2.13 -14.76 -1.89
C ALA A 232 2.84 -14.34 -0.61
#